data_43ac4ea1c0288e52ccf222b14892f494
#
_entry.id   43ac4ea1c0288e52ccf222b14892f494
#
_cell.length_a   1.000
_cell.length_b   1.000
_cell.length_c   1.000
_cell.angle_alpha   90.00
_cell.angle_beta   90.00
_cell.angle_gamma   90.00
#
_symmetry.space_group_name_H-M   'P 1'
#
loop_
_entity.id
_entity.type
_entity.pdbx_description
1 polymer ?
#
loop_
_entity_poly.entity_id
_entity_poly.type
_entity_poly.pdbx_seq_one_letter_code
_entity_poly.pdbx_strand_id
1 'polypeptide(L)'
;MHRQTILLLFMILLFQGCSSLQQAEQLMNGIQPTGEVKGVKLSGLDLRGIDLLFDVEVDNPNPVAISLDGLDYDLKLLNRSFLKGQQSMGMSLAADGKSQVKLPVRMEFERLLQHYSELSNRDDVPYQLDLGLGIDVPLLGRVRLPMSYQGRLPVPKLPDVRVSRIDVQRMSLQAIDLMLELEVENPNRFALMLQRLDYQFKLNGIDVGQGAAAQSLNIDKQGKGRVRLPLSLDLQKAGGGLYSALMGGRGLSYELSGRLDATGDTPLIGDIKIPLDKQGKFNLSR
;
A
#
# COMPACT_ATOMS: atom_id res chain seq x y z
N MET A 1 -8.92 73.49 -29.40
CA MET A 1 -9.70 72.34 -29.80
C MET A 1 -8.83 71.10 -30.13
N HIS A 2 -7.63 71.20 -30.69
CA HIS A 2 -6.77 70.06 -31.10
C HIS A 2 -6.13 69.27 -29.95
N ARG A 3 -5.92 69.85 -28.78
CA ARG A 3 -5.30 69.12 -27.63
C ARG A 3 -6.25 68.15 -26.93
N GLN A 4 -7.55 68.44 -26.93
CA GLN A 4 -8.54 67.51 -26.31
C GLN A 4 -8.88 66.35 -27.21
N THR A 5 -8.85 66.53 -28.54
CA THR A 5 -9.06 65.43 -29.51
C THR A 5 -7.91 64.46 -29.52
N ILE A 6 -6.66 64.84 -29.32
CA ILE A 6 -5.49 63.98 -29.23
C ILE A 6 -5.51 63.12 -27.93
N LEU A 7 -5.96 63.74 -26.83
CA LEU A 7 -6.08 63.00 -25.55
C LEU A 7 -7.18 61.94 -25.60
N LEU A 8 -8.29 62.20 -26.28
CA LEU A 8 -9.38 61.23 -26.47
C LEU A 8 -8.96 60.06 -27.38
N LEU A 9 -8.18 60.35 -28.44
CA LEU A 9 -7.65 59.33 -29.35
C LEU A 9 -6.63 58.42 -28.63
N PHE A 10 -5.81 59.01 -27.76
CA PHE A 10 -4.83 58.19 -26.96
C PHE A 10 -5.51 57.34 -25.92
N MET A 11 -6.63 57.78 -25.35
CA MET A 11 -7.41 57.03 -24.37
C MET A 11 -8.17 55.83 -25.00
N ILE A 12 -8.62 55.97 -26.27
CA ILE A 12 -9.27 54.90 -27.02
C ILE A 12 -8.27 53.81 -27.41
N LEU A 13 -7.01 54.14 -27.72
CA LEU A 13 -5.95 53.20 -28.03
C LEU A 13 -5.53 52.34 -26.81
N LEU A 14 -5.65 52.87 -25.59
CA LEU A 14 -5.35 52.11 -24.36
C LEU A 14 -6.43 51.07 -24.02
N PHE A 15 -7.68 51.27 -24.44
CA PHE A 15 -8.75 50.30 -24.20
C PHE A 15 -8.74 49.10 -25.17
N GLN A 16 -8.09 49.21 -26.34
CA GLN A 16 -7.97 48.07 -27.28
C GLN A 16 -6.87 47.11 -26.91
N GLY A 17 -5.91 47.47 -26.05
CA GLY A 17 -4.83 46.61 -25.58
C GLY A 17 -5.28 45.52 -24.61
N CYS A 18 -6.34 45.71 -23.82
CA CYS A 18 -6.80 44.72 -22.84
C CYS A 18 -7.56 43.56 -23.48
N SER A 19 -8.26 43.75 -24.59
CA SER A 19 -9.01 42.71 -25.25
C SER A 19 -8.09 41.69 -25.99
N SER A 20 -6.99 42.19 -26.55
CA SER A 20 -6.01 41.32 -27.23
C SER A 20 -5.21 40.44 -26.28
N LEU A 21 -4.92 40.94 -25.07
CA LEU A 21 -4.26 40.15 -24.03
C LEU A 21 -5.18 39.06 -23.49
N GLN A 22 -6.47 39.36 -23.26
CA GLN A 22 -7.45 38.35 -22.83
C GLN A 22 -7.70 37.28 -23.90
N GLN A 23 -7.74 37.67 -25.19
CA GLN A 23 -7.85 36.70 -26.28
C GLN A 23 -6.59 35.83 -26.42
N ALA A 24 -5.40 36.42 -26.27
CA ALA A 24 -4.15 35.64 -26.26
C ALA A 24 -4.08 34.64 -25.08
N GLU A 25 -4.53 35.09 -23.92
CA GLU A 25 -4.61 34.22 -22.73
C GLU A 25 -5.63 33.09 -22.91
N GLN A 26 -6.78 33.33 -23.51
CA GLN A 26 -7.77 32.28 -23.85
C GLN A 26 -7.26 31.31 -24.91
N LEU A 27 -6.54 31.77 -25.93
CA LEU A 27 -5.91 30.93 -26.93
C LEU A 27 -4.79 30.06 -26.30
N MET A 28 -3.99 30.65 -25.43
CA MET A 28 -2.95 29.90 -24.73
C MET A 28 -3.51 28.84 -23.75
N ASN A 29 -4.59 29.16 -23.05
CA ASN A 29 -5.27 28.21 -22.18
C ASN A 29 -5.89 27.03 -22.97
N GLY A 30 -6.32 27.26 -24.23
CA GLY A 30 -6.89 26.24 -25.09
C GLY A 30 -5.88 25.23 -25.64
N ILE A 31 -4.57 25.52 -25.61
CA ILE A 31 -3.50 24.64 -26.07
C ILE A 31 -2.63 24.09 -24.94
N GLN A 32 -2.86 24.53 -23.71
CA GLN A 32 -2.13 24.01 -22.55
C GLN A 32 -2.64 22.62 -22.20
N PRO A 33 -1.76 21.62 -22.12
CA PRO A 33 -2.13 20.32 -21.59
C PRO A 33 -2.63 20.44 -20.17
N THR A 34 -3.57 19.59 -19.81
CA THR A 34 -4.09 19.48 -18.45
C THR A 34 -3.82 18.11 -17.88
N GLY A 35 -3.72 18.00 -16.56
CA GLY A 35 -3.46 16.72 -15.91
C GLY A 35 -4.29 16.56 -14.65
N GLU A 36 -4.66 15.32 -14.38
CA GLU A 36 -5.44 14.96 -13.21
C GLU A 36 -4.96 13.62 -12.65
N VAL A 37 -4.79 13.53 -11.33
CA VAL A 37 -4.58 12.26 -10.64
C VAL A 37 -5.92 11.58 -10.44
N LYS A 38 -6.16 10.48 -11.16
CA LYS A 38 -7.42 9.72 -11.12
C LYS A 38 -7.54 8.84 -9.88
N GLY A 39 -6.42 8.43 -9.31
CA GLY A 39 -6.44 7.58 -8.13
C GLY A 39 -5.07 7.14 -7.67
N VAL A 40 -5.09 6.42 -6.56
CA VAL A 40 -3.93 5.76 -5.98
C VAL A 40 -4.29 4.34 -5.57
N LYS A 41 -3.35 3.42 -5.77
CA LYS A 41 -3.46 2.03 -5.33
C LYS A 41 -2.24 1.69 -4.49
N LEU A 42 -2.45 0.88 -3.46
CA LEU A 42 -1.36 0.19 -2.80
C LEU A 42 -0.96 -1.00 -3.70
N SER A 43 0.23 -0.94 -4.26
CA SER A 43 0.75 -1.99 -5.15
C SER A 43 1.63 -3.01 -4.44
N GLY A 44 2.09 -2.70 -3.22
CA GLY A 44 2.86 -3.62 -2.40
C GLY A 44 2.99 -3.13 -0.96
N LEU A 45 3.07 -4.08 -0.04
CA LEU A 45 3.37 -3.85 1.37
C LEU A 45 4.30 -4.96 1.85
N ASP A 46 5.49 -4.60 2.30
CA ASP A 46 6.45 -5.53 2.92
C ASP A 46 6.98 -4.97 4.24
N LEU A 47 7.93 -5.67 4.88
CA LEU A 47 8.54 -5.23 6.15
C LEU A 47 9.40 -3.96 6.01
N ARG A 48 9.70 -3.53 4.78
CA ARG A 48 10.57 -2.39 4.52
C ARG A 48 9.81 -1.15 4.11
N GLY A 49 8.58 -1.30 3.57
CA GLY A 49 7.85 -0.13 3.07
C GLY A 49 6.53 -0.44 2.38
N ILE A 50 5.98 0.62 1.84
CA ILE A 50 4.71 0.66 1.13
C ILE A 50 4.99 1.13 -0.30
N ASP A 51 4.49 0.41 -1.29
CA ASP A 51 4.53 0.80 -2.70
C ASP A 51 3.15 1.35 -3.10
N LEU A 52 3.12 2.62 -3.47
CA LEU A 52 1.94 3.29 -4.00
C LEU A 52 2.07 3.45 -5.51
N LEU A 53 0.98 3.24 -6.23
CA LEU A 53 0.89 3.49 -7.65
C LEU A 53 -0.18 4.54 -7.90
N PHE A 54 0.23 5.72 -8.37
CA PHE A 54 -0.67 6.79 -8.75
C PHE A 54 -0.99 6.68 -10.24
N ASP A 55 -2.29 6.75 -10.57
CA ASP A 55 -2.78 6.82 -11.95
C ASP A 55 -3.01 8.31 -12.30
N VAL A 56 -2.24 8.81 -13.27
CA VAL A 56 -2.31 10.21 -13.73
C VAL A 56 -2.81 10.22 -15.17
N GLU A 57 -3.88 10.94 -15.44
CA GLU A 57 -4.37 11.20 -16.79
C GLU A 57 -3.87 12.58 -17.24
N VAL A 58 -3.29 12.64 -18.42
CA VAL A 58 -2.86 13.90 -19.06
C VAL A 58 -3.63 14.05 -20.35
N ASP A 59 -4.29 15.20 -20.51
CA ASP A 59 -5.04 15.57 -21.69
C ASP A 59 -4.20 16.56 -22.51
N ASN A 60 -3.90 16.19 -23.75
CA ASN A 60 -3.17 16.98 -24.71
C ASN A 60 -4.12 17.52 -25.77
N PRO A 61 -4.58 18.79 -25.68
CA PRO A 61 -5.47 19.40 -26.68
C PRO A 61 -4.74 19.81 -27.95
N ASN A 62 -3.44 19.61 -28.06
CA ASN A 62 -2.68 20.01 -29.24
C ASN A 62 -2.83 18.98 -30.36
N PRO A 63 -2.91 19.43 -31.63
CA PRO A 63 -3.00 18.53 -32.80
C PRO A 63 -1.67 17.80 -33.11
N VAL A 64 -0.67 17.96 -32.24
CA VAL A 64 0.63 17.30 -32.34
C VAL A 64 0.94 16.57 -31.02
N ALA A 65 1.65 15.47 -31.13
CA ALA A 65 2.15 14.78 -29.96
C ALA A 65 3.17 15.65 -29.22
N ILE A 66 3.14 15.62 -27.88
CA ILE A 66 4.08 16.35 -27.03
C ILE A 66 4.93 15.37 -26.20
N SER A 67 6.15 15.80 -25.87
CA SER A 67 7.06 14.98 -25.08
C SER A 67 6.87 15.25 -23.60
N LEU A 68 6.75 14.16 -22.81
CA LEU A 68 6.83 14.18 -21.35
C LEU A 68 8.27 13.87 -20.97
N ASP A 69 9.03 14.87 -20.58
CA ASP A 69 10.46 14.74 -20.26
C ASP A 69 10.71 14.18 -18.87
N GLY A 70 9.88 14.57 -17.92
CA GLY A 70 10.07 14.19 -16.55
C GLY A 70 8.88 14.50 -15.65
N LEU A 71 8.99 14.00 -14.44
CA LEU A 71 8.01 14.17 -13.38
C LEU A 71 8.77 14.51 -12.09
N ASP A 72 8.32 15.51 -11.38
CA ASP A 72 8.69 15.77 -10.00
C ASP A 72 7.47 15.57 -9.08
N TYR A 73 7.73 15.13 -7.85
CA TYR A 73 6.66 14.93 -6.88
C TYR A 73 7.09 15.28 -5.45
N ASP A 74 6.12 15.73 -4.67
CA ASP A 74 6.20 15.93 -3.22
C ASP A 74 4.98 15.28 -2.56
N LEU A 75 5.20 14.13 -1.93
CA LEU A 75 4.20 13.46 -1.11
C LEU A 75 4.28 14.02 0.30
N LYS A 76 3.19 14.63 0.74
CA LYS A 76 3.03 15.19 2.08
C LYS A 76 2.13 14.29 2.92
N LEU A 77 2.52 14.03 4.15
CA LEU A 77 1.70 13.39 5.18
C LEU A 77 1.50 14.39 6.32
N LEU A 78 0.27 14.52 6.81
CA LEU A 78 -0.07 15.49 7.87
C LEU A 78 0.43 16.92 7.55
N ASN A 79 0.33 17.33 6.29
CA ASN A 79 0.80 18.64 5.77
C ASN A 79 2.33 18.87 5.84
N ARG A 80 3.13 17.82 6.09
CA ARG A 80 4.60 17.90 6.07
C ARG A 80 5.13 17.11 4.89
N SER A 81 6.10 17.67 4.15
CA SER A 81 6.79 16.95 3.08
C SER A 81 7.45 15.70 3.64
N PHE A 82 7.03 14.56 3.13
CA PHE A 82 7.48 13.25 3.57
C PHE A 82 8.45 12.62 2.57
N LEU A 83 8.11 12.70 1.28
CA LEU A 83 8.91 12.12 0.22
C LEU A 83 8.88 13.00 -1.02
N LYS A 84 10.06 13.41 -1.47
CA LYS A 84 10.26 14.13 -2.74
C LYS A 84 11.07 13.28 -3.69
N GLY A 85 10.73 13.38 -4.98
CA GLY A 85 11.49 12.70 -6.01
C GLY A 85 11.32 13.35 -7.37
N GLN A 86 12.19 12.91 -8.27
CA GLN A 86 12.14 13.27 -9.68
C GLN A 86 12.38 12.00 -10.49
N GLN A 87 11.68 11.87 -11.59
CA GLN A 87 11.81 10.75 -12.51
C GLN A 87 11.83 11.25 -13.95
N SER A 88 12.84 10.83 -14.71
CA SER A 88 12.85 11.06 -16.16
C SER A 88 11.88 10.09 -16.81
N MET A 89 11.07 10.56 -17.77
CA MET A 89 10.01 9.75 -18.35
C MET A 89 10.17 9.67 -19.87
N GLY A 90 10.74 10.20 -20.67
CA GLY A 90 10.93 10.00 -22.13
C GLY A 90 9.71 9.38 -22.83
N MET A 91 8.51 9.86 -22.52
CA MET A 91 7.23 9.34 -23.00
C MET A 91 6.58 10.38 -23.93
N SER A 92 5.88 9.93 -24.98
CA SER A 92 5.09 10.79 -25.86
C SER A 92 3.62 10.75 -25.44
N LEU A 93 3.01 11.92 -25.33
CA LEU A 93 1.58 12.13 -25.12
C LEU A 93 0.91 12.31 -26.48
N ALA A 94 -0.12 11.49 -26.76
CA ALA A 94 -0.80 11.50 -28.05
C ALA A 94 -1.40 12.89 -28.37
N ALA A 95 -1.44 13.25 -29.67
CA ALA A 95 -2.12 14.44 -30.15
C ALA A 95 -3.63 14.31 -29.96
N ASP A 96 -4.31 15.42 -29.67
CA ASP A 96 -5.78 15.50 -29.50
C ASP A 96 -6.32 14.38 -28.61
N GLY A 97 -5.62 14.04 -27.52
CA GLY A 97 -5.94 12.84 -26.77
C GLY A 97 -5.47 12.80 -25.33
N LYS A 98 -5.94 11.76 -24.66
CA LYS A 98 -5.63 11.47 -23.28
C LYS A 98 -4.59 10.35 -23.19
N SER A 99 -3.62 10.55 -22.31
CA SER A 99 -2.57 9.58 -22.01
C SER A 99 -2.57 9.26 -20.52
N GLN A 100 -2.35 7.97 -20.19
CA GLN A 100 -2.25 7.53 -18.81
C GLN A 100 -0.78 7.33 -18.43
N VAL A 101 -0.40 7.95 -17.34
CA VAL A 101 0.93 7.85 -16.73
C VAL A 101 0.79 7.18 -15.38
N LYS A 102 1.54 6.11 -15.16
CA LYS A 102 1.61 5.41 -13.86
C LYS A 102 2.86 5.84 -13.10
N LEU A 103 2.66 6.39 -11.91
CA LEU A 103 3.74 6.84 -11.05
C LEU A 103 3.89 5.90 -9.86
N PRO A 104 4.93 5.03 -9.84
CA PRO A 104 5.26 4.26 -8.65
C PRO A 104 5.98 5.12 -7.63
N VAL A 105 5.52 5.09 -6.38
CA VAL A 105 6.14 5.79 -5.25
C VAL A 105 6.33 4.81 -4.12
N ARG A 106 7.59 4.53 -3.73
CA ARG A 106 7.90 3.69 -2.58
C ARG A 106 8.15 4.53 -1.35
N MET A 107 7.43 4.23 -0.27
CA MET A 107 7.63 4.80 1.06
C MET A 107 8.31 3.77 1.97
N GLU A 108 9.52 4.06 2.42
CA GLU A 108 10.25 3.18 3.34
C GLU A 108 9.78 3.38 4.78
N PHE A 109 9.55 2.29 5.52
CA PHE A 109 9.12 2.35 6.93
C PHE A 109 10.14 3.01 7.84
N GLU A 110 11.43 2.92 7.54
CA GLU A 110 12.46 3.60 8.33
C GLU A 110 12.22 5.11 8.39
N ARG A 111 11.78 5.71 7.28
CA ARG A 111 11.36 7.12 7.24
C ARG A 111 10.03 7.36 7.93
N LEU A 112 9.09 6.40 7.85
CA LEU A 112 7.82 6.47 8.58
C LEU A 112 8.02 6.33 10.08
N LEU A 113 8.97 5.50 10.53
CA LEU A 113 9.25 5.26 11.94
C LEU A 113 9.78 6.51 12.67
N GLN A 114 10.45 7.41 11.98
CA GLN A 114 10.87 8.71 12.53
C GLN A 114 9.64 9.57 12.96
N HIS A 115 8.47 9.29 12.41
CA HIS A 115 7.19 9.94 12.72
C HIS A 115 6.16 8.95 13.26
N TYR A 116 6.58 7.72 13.60
CA TYR A 116 5.70 6.59 13.90
C TYR A 116 4.80 6.83 15.10
N SER A 117 5.25 7.55 16.12
CA SER A 117 4.43 7.87 17.30
C SER A 117 3.17 8.70 16.94
N GLU A 118 3.22 9.48 15.87
CA GLU A 118 2.07 10.25 15.39
C GLU A 118 1.14 9.41 14.49
N LEU A 119 1.66 8.37 13.84
CA LEU A 119 0.93 7.56 12.84
C LEU A 119 0.32 6.29 13.45
N SER A 120 1.02 5.63 14.38
CA SER A 120 0.64 4.32 14.91
C SER A 120 -0.72 4.29 15.62
N ASN A 121 -1.12 5.43 16.21
CA ASN A 121 -2.41 5.57 16.89
C ASN A 121 -3.56 6.00 15.97
N ARG A 122 -3.28 6.15 14.67
CA ARG A 122 -4.29 6.54 13.66
C ARG A 122 -4.73 5.33 12.86
N ASP A 123 -5.97 5.36 12.38
CA ASP A 123 -6.49 4.35 11.45
C ASP A 123 -6.27 4.77 10.00
N ASP A 124 -6.16 6.08 9.77
CA ASP A 124 -5.85 6.68 8.47
C ASP A 124 -5.08 7.99 8.63
N VAL A 125 -4.37 8.37 7.57
CA VAL A 125 -3.55 9.58 7.50
C VAL A 125 -3.94 10.39 6.28
N PRO A 126 -4.26 11.68 6.42
CA PRO A 126 -4.43 12.55 5.26
C PRO A 126 -3.09 12.72 4.54
N TYR A 127 -3.13 12.62 3.22
CA TYR A 127 -1.98 12.87 2.36
C TYR A 127 -2.34 13.88 1.28
N GLN A 128 -1.31 14.57 0.80
CA GLN A 128 -1.34 15.41 -0.39
C GLN A 128 -0.15 15.03 -1.26
N LEU A 129 -0.42 14.76 -2.54
CA LEU A 129 0.59 14.53 -3.56
C LEU A 129 0.60 15.76 -4.48
N ASP A 130 1.68 16.50 -4.47
CA ASP A 130 1.93 17.56 -5.44
C ASP A 130 2.83 17.01 -6.53
N LEU A 131 2.39 17.13 -7.78
CA LEU A 131 3.09 16.67 -8.97
C LEU A 131 3.43 17.83 -9.88
N GLY A 132 4.53 17.70 -10.61
CA GLY A 132 4.87 18.56 -11.71
C GLY A 132 5.30 17.73 -12.91
N LEU A 133 4.53 17.76 -13.99
CA LEU A 133 4.93 17.14 -15.25
C LEU A 133 5.72 18.14 -16.09
N GLY A 134 6.96 17.81 -16.42
CA GLY A 134 7.78 18.54 -17.39
C GLY A 134 7.41 18.11 -18.80
N ILE A 135 6.74 18.97 -19.53
CA ILE A 135 6.31 18.73 -20.91
C ILE A 135 6.99 19.72 -21.86
N ASP A 136 7.33 19.24 -23.07
CA ASP A 136 7.84 20.09 -24.13
C ASP A 136 6.72 20.31 -25.15
N VAL A 137 6.19 21.53 -25.15
CA VAL A 137 5.07 21.94 -26.00
C VAL A 137 5.62 22.72 -27.18
N PRO A 138 5.30 22.34 -28.43
CA PRO A 138 5.69 23.09 -29.62
C PRO A 138 5.31 24.58 -29.49
N LEU A 139 6.23 25.47 -29.84
CA LEU A 139 6.10 26.95 -29.78
C LEU A 139 6.16 27.54 -28.36
N LEU A 140 5.77 26.82 -27.31
CA LEU A 140 5.83 27.27 -25.90
C LEU A 140 7.11 26.84 -25.20
N GLY A 141 7.79 25.79 -25.72
CA GLY A 141 8.95 25.18 -25.09
C GLY A 141 8.59 24.33 -23.86
N ARG A 142 9.53 24.25 -22.92
CA ARG A 142 9.36 23.43 -21.72
C ARG A 142 8.42 24.13 -20.72
N VAL A 143 7.32 23.44 -20.42
CA VAL A 143 6.28 23.87 -19.47
C VAL A 143 6.22 22.86 -18.34
N ARG A 144 6.05 23.33 -17.09
CA ARG A 144 5.75 22.50 -15.95
C ARG A 144 4.25 22.55 -15.65
N LEU A 145 3.59 21.41 -15.80
CA LEU A 145 2.16 21.25 -15.48
C LEU A 145 2.01 20.85 -14.01
N PRO A 146 1.54 21.73 -13.12
CA PRO A 146 1.34 21.41 -11.73
C PRO A 146 0.00 20.68 -11.54
N MET A 147 -0.01 19.67 -10.67
CA MET A 147 -1.20 18.96 -10.24
C MET A 147 -1.11 18.71 -8.74
N SER A 148 -2.26 18.61 -8.08
CA SER A 148 -2.33 18.24 -6.68
C SER A 148 -3.46 17.25 -6.47
N TYR A 149 -3.20 16.25 -5.65
CA TYR A 149 -4.18 15.24 -5.27
C TYR A 149 -4.17 15.04 -3.77
N GLN A 150 -5.34 14.95 -3.17
CA GLN A 150 -5.50 14.76 -1.74
C GLN A 150 -6.35 13.55 -1.46
N GLY A 151 -6.04 12.86 -0.37
CA GLY A 151 -6.78 11.69 0.04
C GLY A 151 -6.43 11.26 1.45
N ARG A 152 -6.87 10.07 1.80
CA ARG A 152 -6.56 9.44 3.08
C ARG A 152 -5.98 8.05 2.81
N LEU A 153 -4.83 7.76 3.40
CA LEU A 153 -4.22 6.44 3.36
C LEU A 153 -4.59 5.70 4.64
N PRO A 154 -5.14 4.49 4.56
CA PRO A 154 -5.28 3.66 5.74
C PRO A 154 -3.89 3.36 6.31
N VAL A 155 -3.77 3.38 7.63
CA VAL A 155 -2.56 2.92 8.33
C VAL A 155 -2.73 1.43 8.59
N PRO A 156 -2.09 0.55 7.81
CA PRO A 156 -2.22 -0.88 8.01
C PRO A 156 -1.56 -1.27 9.34
N LYS A 157 -2.30 -2.01 10.14
CA LYS A 157 -1.80 -2.62 11.37
C LYS A 157 -1.58 -4.10 11.11
N LEU A 158 -0.48 -4.65 11.61
CA LEU A 158 -0.25 -6.08 11.48
C LEU A 158 -1.32 -6.86 12.26
N PRO A 159 -1.96 -7.85 11.66
CA PRO A 159 -2.85 -8.75 12.38
C PRO A 159 -2.12 -9.46 13.50
N ASP A 160 -2.79 -9.65 14.61
CA ASP A 160 -2.26 -10.48 15.70
C ASP A 160 -2.64 -11.95 15.44
N VAL A 161 -1.63 -12.80 15.50
CA VAL A 161 -1.80 -14.26 15.34
C VAL A 161 -1.37 -14.92 16.63
N ARG A 162 -2.25 -15.73 17.19
CA ARG A 162 -1.96 -16.47 18.42
C ARG A 162 -2.40 -17.92 18.32
N VAL A 163 -1.68 -18.78 18.96
CA VAL A 163 -2.11 -20.17 19.16
C VAL A 163 -3.22 -20.16 20.21
N SER A 164 -4.44 -20.46 19.78
CA SER A 164 -5.61 -20.47 20.65
C SER A 164 -5.81 -21.82 21.31
N ARG A 165 -5.49 -22.91 20.60
CA ARG A 165 -5.72 -24.26 21.07
C ARG A 165 -4.83 -25.28 20.37
N ILE A 166 -4.47 -26.34 21.10
CA ILE A 166 -3.82 -27.54 20.58
C ILE A 166 -4.55 -28.74 21.15
N ASP A 167 -5.20 -29.51 20.28
CA ASP A 167 -5.97 -30.68 20.65
C ASP A 167 -5.30 -31.97 20.16
N VAL A 168 -5.27 -33.00 20.98
CA VAL A 168 -4.87 -34.33 20.55
C VAL A 168 -6.06 -35.00 19.89
N GLN A 169 -5.96 -35.29 18.61
CA GLN A 169 -7.00 -35.94 17.82
C GLN A 169 -6.90 -37.47 17.90
N ARG A 170 -5.67 -37.98 17.87
CA ARG A 170 -5.36 -39.40 17.92
C ARG A 170 -4.02 -39.60 18.60
N MET A 171 -3.91 -40.64 19.37
CA MET A 171 -2.66 -41.08 19.97
C MET A 171 -2.48 -42.58 19.73
N SER A 172 -1.31 -42.97 19.21
CA SER A 172 -0.87 -44.33 19.00
C SER A 172 0.57 -44.50 19.48
N LEU A 173 1.10 -45.70 19.44
CA LEU A 173 2.52 -45.95 19.77
C LEU A 173 3.49 -45.39 18.71
N GLN A 174 3.01 -45.10 17.50
CA GLN A 174 3.84 -44.66 16.40
C GLN A 174 3.70 -43.14 16.12
N ALA A 175 2.50 -42.60 16.34
CA ALA A 175 2.23 -41.21 16.01
C ALA A 175 1.18 -40.56 16.93
N ILE A 176 1.27 -39.25 17.04
CA ILE A 176 0.24 -38.42 17.67
C ILE A 176 -0.23 -37.40 16.63
N ASP A 177 -1.53 -37.42 16.35
CA ASP A 177 -2.17 -36.43 15.49
C ASP A 177 -2.71 -35.31 16.37
N LEU A 178 -2.33 -34.08 16.02
CA LEU A 178 -2.70 -32.85 16.72
C LEU A 178 -3.50 -31.96 15.79
N MET A 179 -4.42 -31.20 16.36
CA MET A 179 -5.07 -30.07 15.70
C MET A 179 -4.61 -28.78 16.35
N LEU A 180 -3.83 -27.99 15.61
CA LEU A 180 -3.42 -26.65 16.02
C LEU A 180 -4.47 -25.65 15.54
N GLU A 181 -5.07 -24.89 16.46
CA GLU A 181 -5.96 -23.79 16.13
C GLU A 181 -5.25 -22.46 16.34
N LEU A 182 -5.17 -21.67 15.29
CA LEU A 182 -4.67 -20.31 15.33
C LEU A 182 -5.85 -19.34 15.29
N GLU A 183 -5.86 -18.35 16.18
CA GLU A 183 -6.75 -17.21 16.08
C GLU A 183 -5.99 -16.03 15.45
N VAL A 184 -6.57 -15.45 14.40
CA VAL A 184 -6.05 -14.26 13.72
C VAL A 184 -7.00 -13.12 14.00
N GLU A 185 -6.53 -12.09 14.66
CA GLU A 185 -7.28 -10.87 14.94
C GLU A 185 -6.88 -9.77 13.96
N ASN A 186 -7.85 -9.25 13.22
CA ASN A 186 -7.66 -8.15 12.28
C ASN A 186 -7.95 -6.80 12.95
N PRO A 187 -6.95 -5.99 13.32
CA PRO A 187 -7.18 -4.68 13.93
C PRO A 187 -7.57 -3.59 12.93
N ASN A 188 -7.58 -3.91 11.64
CA ASN A 188 -7.79 -2.95 10.57
C ASN A 188 -9.27 -2.62 10.34
N ARG A 189 -9.54 -1.47 9.73
CA ARG A 189 -10.88 -1.05 9.30
C ARG A 189 -11.29 -1.60 7.94
N PHE A 190 -10.52 -2.49 7.37
CA PHE A 190 -10.79 -3.23 6.13
C PHE A 190 -10.73 -4.73 6.41
N ALA A 191 -11.44 -5.53 5.63
CA ALA A 191 -11.40 -6.97 5.76
C ALA A 191 -10.10 -7.55 5.17
N LEU A 192 -9.66 -8.67 5.70
CA LEU A 192 -8.49 -9.42 5.23
C LEU A 192 -8.92 -10.78 4.70
N MET A 193 -8.49 -11.11 3.51
CA MET A 193 -8.61 -12.45 2.96
C MET A 193 -7.26 -13.16 3.12
N LEU A 194 -7.20 -14.16 3.98
CA LEU A 194 -6.04 -15.02 4.12
C LEU A 194 -5.97 -15.96 2.93
N GLN A 195 -4.81 -16.03 2.29
CA GLN A 195 -4.62 -16.84 1.07
C GLN A 195 -3.75 -18.05 1.31
N ARG A 196 -2.67 -17.88 2.06
CA ARG A 196 -1.68 -18.93 2.28
C ARG A 196 -1.00 -18.76 3.62
N LEU A 197 -0.77 -19.89 4.28
CA LEU A 197 0.02 -19.97 5.50
C LEU A 197 1.17 -20.95 5.27
N ASP A 198 2.40 -20.45 5.23
CA ASP A 198 3.61 -21.25 5.33
C ASP A 198 4.02 -21.33 6.79
N TYR A 199 4.24 -22.52 7.35
CA TYR A 199 4.50 -22.68 8.76
C TYR A 199 5.51 -23.78 9.06
N GLN A 200 6.21 -23.61 10.18
CA GLN A 200 6.96 -24.63 10.90
C GLN A 200 6.52 -24.61 12.37
N PHE A 201 6.18 -25.75 12.91
CA PHE A 201 5.72 -25.89 14.28
C PHE A 201 6.58 -26.87 15.05
N LYS A 202 7.07 -26.45 16.23
CA LYS A 202 7.86 -27.27 17.13
C LYS A 202 7.19 -27.37 18.49
N LEU A 203 7.36 -28.55 19.13
CA LEU A 203 7.00 -28.81 20.52
C LEU A 203 8.22 -29.21 21.31
N ASN A 204 8.51 -28.52 22.41
CA ASN A 204 9.71 -28.72 23.21
C ASN A 204 11.00 -28.81 22.36
N GLY A 205 11.09 -27.95 21.31
CA GLY A 205 12.20 -27.92 20.39
C GLY A 205 12.21 -29.01 19.31
N ILE A 206 11.24 -29.93 19.33
CA ILE A 206 11.13 -31.03 18.36
C ILE A 206 10.17 -30.59 17.24
N ASP A 207 10.62 -30.77 15.99
CA ASP A 207 9.81 -30.47 14.81
C ASP A 207 8.62 -31.42 14.73
N VAL A 208 7.40 -30.87 14.77
CA VAL A 208 6.14 -31.64 14.74
C VAL A 208 5.51 -31.56 13.36
N GLY A 209 5.80 -30.50 12.61
CA GLY A 209 5.28 -30.34 11.27
C GLY A 209 5.68 -29.03 10.63
N GLN A 210 5.80 -29.09 9.32
CA GLN A 210 6.02 -27.95 8.46
C GLN A 210 5.16 -28.09 7.21
N GLY A 211 4.73 -26.99 6.63
CA GLY A 211 3.92 -27.07 5.42
C GLY A 211 3.44 -25.73 4.93
N ALA A 212 2.67 -25.84 3.86
CA ALA A 212 1.93 -24.72 3.29
C ALA A 212 0.45 -25.10 3.26
N ALA A 213 -0.37 -24.34 3.92
CA ALA A 213 -1.82 -24.49 3.88
C ALA A 213 -2.42 -23.37 3.02
N ALA A 214 -3.11 -23.75 1.95
CA ALA A 214 -3.96 -22.83 1.23
C ALA A 214 -5.18 -22.54 2.10
N GLN A 215 -5.41 -21.26 2.40
CA GLN A 215 -6.53 -20.83 3.23
C GLN A 215 -7.31 -19.76 2.44
N SER A 216 -8.61 -19.97 2.30
CA SER A 216 -9.51 -18.92 1.81
C SER A 216 -10.41 -18.51 2.98
N LEU A 217 -9.85 -17.76 3.91
CA LEU A 217 -10.55 -17.29 5.09
C LEU A 217 -10.68 -15.77 5.04
N ASN A 218 -11.93 -15.29 4.98
CA ASN A 218 -12.22 -13.88 5.12
C ASN A 218 -12.34 -13.53 6.60
N ILE A 219 -11.59 -12.49 7.02
CA ILE A 219 -11.66 -11.93 8.37
C ILE A 219 -12.18 -10.52 8.25
N ASP A 220 -13.36 -10.27 8.76
CA ASP A 220 -14.00 -8.96 8.72
C ASP A 220 -13.14 -7.87 9.36
N LYS A 221 -13.41 -6.63 9.00
CA LYS A 221 -12.82 -5.46 9.65
C LYS A 221 -13.01 -5.55 11.17
N GLN A 222 -11.93 -5.35 11.92
CA GLN A 222 -11.92 -5.44 13.38
C GLN A 222 -12.46 -6.78 13.90
N GLY A 223 -12.37 -7.83 13.07
CA GLY A 223 -12.90 -9.16 13.33
C GLY A 223 -11.81 -10.17 13.70
N LYS A 224 -12.26 -11.40 13.93
CA LYS A 224 -11.43 -12.54 14.24
C LYS A 224 -11.72 -13.70 13.31
N GLY A 225 -10.66 -14.41 12.93
CA GLY A 225 -10.73 -15.64 12.14
C GLY A 225 -10.00 -16.78 12.82
N ARG A 226 -10.30 -18.01 12.44
CA ARG A 226 -9.64 -19.22 12.96
C ARG A 226 -9.11 -20.06 11.83
N VAL A 227 -7.85 -20.43 11.96
CA VAL A 227 -7.16 -21.36 11.05
C VAL A 227 -6.87 -22.64 11.78
N ARG A 228 -7.23 -23.77 11.20
CA ARG A 228 -6.98 -25.11 11.78
C ARG A 228 -5.96 -25.83 10.94
N LEU A 229 -4.91 -26.31 11.61
CA LEU A 229 -3.78 -27.00 11.00
C LEU A 229 -3.68 -28.40 11.59
N PRO A 230 -3.93 -29.46 10.80
CA PRO A 230 -3.64 -30.80 11.23
C PRO A 230 -2.13 -31.04 11.21
N LEU A 231 -1.60 -31.56 12.30
CA LEU A 231 -0.18 -31.90 12.47
C LEU A 231 -0.07 -33.34 12.88
N SER A 232 0.95 -34.06 12.42
CA SER A 232 1.22 -35.45 12.83
C SER A 232 2.66 -35.58 13.31
N LEU A 233 2.83 -35.98 14.54
CA LEU A 233 4.12 -36.19 15.19
C LEU A 233 4.49 -37.67 15.17
N ASP A 234 5.59 -38.01 14.52
CA ASP A 234 6.19 -39.33 14.58
C ASP A 234 6.94 -39.55 15.90
N LEU A 235 6.42 -40.42 16.76
CA LEU A 235 6.98 -40.68 18.09
C LEU A 235 8.32 -41.41 18.05
N GLN A 236 8.60 -42.15 16.98
CA GLN A 236 9.90 -42.82 16.82
C GLN A 236 11.03 -41.80 16.59
N LYS A 237 10.73 -40.71 15.91
CA LYS A 237 11.67 -39.59 15.70
C LYS A 237 11.75 -38.61 16.89
N ALA A 238 10.66 -38.51 17.66
CA ALA A 238 10.54 -37.52 18.73
C ALA A 238 11.27 -37.91 20.04
N GLY A 239 11.58 -39.19 20.23
CA GLY A 239 12.22 -39.72 21.45
C GLY A 239 11.29 -39.79 22.67
N GLY A 240 11.68 -40.56 23.67
CA GLY A 240 10.84 -40.88 24.85
C GLY A 240 10.52 -39.64 25.74
N GLY A 241 11.32 -38.59 25.69
CA GLY A 241 11.12 -37.40 26.52
C GLY A 241 9.85 -36.61 26.17
N LEU A 242 9.52 -36.49 24.87
CA LEU A 242 8.29 -35.78 24.44
C LEU A 242 7.05 -36.65 24.75
N TYR A 243 7.12 -37.95 24.56
CA TYR A 243 6.05 -38.87 24.95
C TYR A 243 5.73 -38.75 26.46
N SER A 244 6.74 -38.75 27.32
CA SER A 244 6.57 -38.60 28.76
C SER A 244 5.99 -37.22 29.13
N ALA A 245 6.37 -36.17 28.42
CA ALA A 245 5.82 -34.80 28.64
C ALA A 245 4.35 -34.72 28.23
N LEU A 246 3.98 -35.34 27.10
CA LEU A 246 2.60 -35.41 26.61
C LEU A 246 1.71 -36.24 27.56
N MET A 247 2.21 -37.39 28.04
CA MET A 247 1.48 -38.25 28.99
C MET A 247 1.40 -37.65 30.39
N GLY A 248 2.43 -36.90 30.81
CA GLY A 248 2.49 -36.27 32.12
C GLY A 248 1.65 -35.02 32.30
N GLY A 249 1.00 -34.53 31.25
CA GLY A 249 0.17 -33.32 31.27
C GLY A 249 0.93 -32.04 31.68
N ARG A 250 2.28 -32.07 31.63
CA ARG A 250 3.12 -30.92 31.99
C ARG A 250 3.10 -29.90 30.87
N GLY A 251 3.19 -28.64 31.21
CA GLY A 251 3.21 -27.52 30.23
C GLY A 251 4.23 -27.77 29.12
N LEU A 252 3.74 -27.85 27.90
CA LEU A 252 4.55 -28.02 26.70
C LEU A 252 4.89 -26.66 26.14
N SER A 253 6.16 -26.44 25.77
CA SER A 253 6.53 -25.25 25.03
C SER A 253 6.28 -25.47 23.55
N TYR A 254 5.83 -24.42 22.85
CA TYR A 254 5.70 -24.44 21.40
C TYR A 254 6.45 -23.26 20.77
N GLU A 255 6.88 -23.47 19.54
CA GLU A 255 7.41 -22.45 18.64
C GLU A 255 6.68 -22.57 17.30
N LEU A 256 6.09 -21.49 16.84
CA LEU A 256 5.45 -21.36 15.53
C LEU A 256 6.17 -20.28 14.74
N SER A 257 6.80 -20.67 13.66
CA SER A 257 7.45 -19.74 12.73
C SER A 257 6.91 -19.91 11.32
N GLY A 258 7.03 -18.84 10.50
CA GLY A 258 6.54 -18.88 9.13
C GLY A 258 6.06 -17.55 8.59
N ARG A 259 5.07 -17.61 7.68
CA ARG A 259 4.50 -16.45 7.02
C ARG A 259 3.04 -16.68 6.66
N LEU A 260 2.22 -15.69 6.89
CA LEU A 260 0.83 -15.63 6.46
C LEU A 260 0.69 -14.61 5.35
N ASP A 261 0.23 -15.04 4.18
CA ASP A 261 -0.07 -14.17 3.05
C ASP A 261 -1.57 -13.83 3.08
N ALA A 262 -1.89 -12.53 2.98
CA ALA A 262 -3.24 -12.01 3.01
C ALA A 262 -3.41 -10.88 1.99
N THR A 263 -4.64 -10.59 1.60
CA THR A 263 -5.02 -9.39 0.81
C THR A 263 -6.09 -8.61 1.53
N GLY A 264 -6.12 -7.29 1.32
CA GLY A 264 -7.22 -6.45 1.78
C GLY A 264 -8.39 -6.44 0.79
N ASP A 265 -9.60 -6.16 1.27
CA ASP A 265 -10.81 -5.99 0.45
C ASP A 265 -10.95 -4.59 -0.17
N THR A 266 -9.95 -3.75 0.00
CA THR A 266 -9.91 -2.37 -0.52
C THR A 266 -8.86 -2.24 -1.61
N PRO A 267 -9.11 -1.48 -2.69
CA PRO A 267 -8.12 -1.24 -3.75
C PRO A 267 -6.81 -0.62 -3.26
N LEU A 268 -6.86 0.02 -2.08
CA LEU A 268 -5.69 0.62 -1.44
C LEU A 268 -4.81 -0.39 -0.69
N ILE A 269 -5.29 -1.62 -0.47
CA ILE A 269 -4.57 -2.66 0.28
C ILE A 269 -4.37 -3.87 -0.64
N GLY A 270 -3.16 -4.03 -1.12
CA GLY A 270 -2.75 -5.20 -1.91
C GLY A 270 -2.32 -6.38 -1.05
N ASP A 271 -1.31 -7.11 -1.53
CA ASP A 271 -0.77 -8.28 -0.84
C ASP A 271 0.00 -7.88 0.42
N ILE A 272 -0.35 -8.51 1.52
CA ILE A 272 0.27 -8.34 2.84
C ILE A 272 0.97 -9.63 3.24
N LYS A 273 2.24 -9.54 3.60
CA LYS A 273 3.03 -10.67 4.11
C LYS A 273 3.26 -10.48 5.60
N ILE A 274 2.61 -11.33 6.40
CA ILE A 274 2.64 -11.25 7.86
C ILE A 274 3.63 -12.29 8.37
N PRO A 275 4.75 -11.88 8.98
CA PRO A 275 5.68 -12.83 9.57
C PRO A 275 5.06 -13.47 10.80
N LEU A 276 5.29 -14.76 10.98
CA LEU A 276 4.92 -15.51 12.16
C LEU A 276 6.17 -15.88 12.94
N ASP A 277 6.21 -15.47 14.19
CA ASP A 277 7.21 -15.89 15.19
C ASP A 277 6.54 -15.83 16.55
N LYS A 278 5.97 -16.95 16.97
CA LYS A 278 5.20 -17.06 18.21
C LYS A 278 5.74 -18.21 19.05
N GLN A 279 5.93 -17.94 20.32
CA GLN A 279 6.38 -18.90 21.31
C GLN A 279 5.44 -18.85 22.50
N GLY A 280 5.27 -19.99 23.16
CA GLY A 280 4.42 -20.05 24.33
C GLY A 280 4.44 -21.40 25.02
N LYS A 281 3.60 -21.53 26.03
CA LYS A 281 3.36 -22.77 26.74
C LYS A 281 1.86 -23.07 26.74
N PHE A 282 1.53 -24.33 26.67
CA PHE A 282 0.15 -24.79 26.75
C PHE A 282 0.07 -26.06 27.59
N ASN A 283 -1.10 -26.30 28.15
CA ASN A 283 -1.41 -27.56 28.80
C ASN A 283 -2.36 -28.34 27.91
N LEU A 284 -2.12 -29.61 27.75
CA LEU A 284 -3.07 -30.46 27.03
C LEU A 284 -4.37 -30.55 27.85
N SER A 285 -5.46 -30.06 27.27
CA SER A 285 -6.79 -30.37 27.75
C SER A 285 -7.17 -31.78 27.29
N ARG A 286 -7.45 -32.65 28.25
CA ARG A 286 -8.03 -33.97 27.99
C ARG A 286 -9.51 -33.86 27.73
#